data_fd5784322e364b3e8a0a357c26cfeb06
#
_entry.id   fd5784322e364b3e8a0a357c26cfeb06
#
_cell.length_a   1.000
_cell.length_b   1.000
_cell.length_c   1.000
_cell.angle_alpha   90.00
_cell.angle_beta   90.00
_cell.angle_gamma   90.00
#
_symmetry.space_group_name_H-M   'P 1'
#
loop_
_entity.id
_entity.type
_entity.pdbx_description
1 polymer ?
#
loop_
_entity_poly.entity_id
_entity_poly.type
_entity_poly.pdbx_seq_one_letter_code
_entity_poly.pdbx_strand_id
1 'polypeptide(L)'
;MTLGILGKKLGMTQVYGKGGKTEAVTAIEAGPCTVMQIXXXXXXXXNAAQLGFMEVKQTKTGGKKVKAKDKKQVKFKHRREFRLETDAKVEAGQKIDVSLFKAGDIIDVCGISKGKGFAGGVKRHHFKGGPKTHGQSDRWRAPGSVGSNTSPGRVLKGLRMAGHMGSERVTVSNLEVIEADPARNLLLVKGAVPGMTNGLLLIEKSKREKK
;
A
#
# COMPACT_ATOMS: atom_id res chain seq x y z
N MET A 1 -13.73 -11.89 -2.85
CA MET A 1 -12.53 -11.06 -3.15
C MET A 1 -11.71 -11.76 -4.21
N THR A 2 -11.49 -11.08 -5.30
CA THR A 2 -10.62 -11.56 -6.37
C THR A 2 -9.16 -11.50 -5.91
N LEU A 3 -8.34 -12.38 -6.48
CA LEU A 3 -6.92 -12.41 -6.23
C LEU A 3 -6.29 -11.03 -6.52
N GLY A 4 -5.45 -10.55 -5.61
CA GLY A 4 -4.70 -9.31 -5.81
C GLY A 4 -3.33 -9.56 -6.41
N ILE A 5 -2.58 -8.49 -6.63
CA ILE A 5 -1.21 -8.54 -7.13
C ILE A 5 -0.31 -7.62 -6.31
N LEU A 6 0.97 -7.95 -6.25
CA LEU A 6 1.99 -7.08 -5.64
C LEU A 6 2.61 -6.22 -6.73
N GLY A 7 2.85 -4.95 -6.38
CA GLY A 7 3.49 -4.02 -7.29
C GLY A 7 4.48 -3.10 -6.59
N LYS A 8 5.20 -2.36 -7.38
CA LYS A 8 6.18 -1.37 -6.94
C LYS A 8 5.80 -0.01 -7.56
N LYS A 9 5.69 1.01 -6.73
CA LYS A 9 5.40 2.36 -7.19
C LYS A 9 6.59 2.91 -7.98
N LEU A 10 6.38 3.29 -9.23
CA LEU A 10 7.43 3.92 -10.05
C LEU A 10 7.43 5.43 -9.86
N GLY A 11 6.26 6.06 -9.90
CA GLY A 11 6.15 7.51 -9.77
C GLY A 11 4.80 8.00 -10.26
N MET A 12 4.68 9.30 -10.37
CA MET A 12 3.47 9.92 -10.93
C MET A 12 3.82 10.63 -12.24
N THR A 13 2.86 10.59 -13.17
CA THR A 13 2.96 11.27 -14.44
C THR A 13 1.56 11.75 -14.84
N GLN A 14 1.43 12.22 -16.06
CA GLN A 14 0.14 12.61 -16.62
C GLN A 14 -0.07 11.94 -17.96
N VAL A 15 -1.32 11.61 -18.25
CA VAL A 15 -1.72 11.09 -19.57
C VAL A 15 -2.86 11.93 -20.10
N TYR A 16 -2.97 11.98 -21.41
CA TYR A 16 -4.06 12.70 -22.09
C TYR A 16 -5.19 11.69 -22.33
N GLY A 17 -6.30 11.94 -21.67
CA GLY A 17 -7.52 11.15 -21.83
C GLY A 17 -8.30 11.55 -23.07
N LYS A 18 -9.39 10.87 -23.30
CA LYS A 18 -10.31 11.16 -24.39
C LYS A 18 -10.85 12.58 -24.23
N GLY A 19 -10.77 13.37 -25.30
CA GLY A 19 -11.20 14.77 -25.29
C GLY A 19 -10.13 15.75 -24.84
N GLY A 20 -8.85 15.36 -24.80
CA GLY A 20 -7.73 16.25 -24.51
C GLY A 20 -7.55 16.62 -23.04
N LYS A 21 -8.35 16.06 -22.16
CA LYS A 21 -8.20 16.32 -20.70
C LYS A 21 -6.97 15.62 -20.15
N THR A 22 -6.15 16.35 -19.40
CA THR A 22 -4.98 15.79 -18.71
C THR A 22 -5.42 15.11 -17.43
N GLU A 23 -5.02 13.88 -17.26
CA GLU A 23 -5.29 13.11 -16.04
C GLU A 23 -3.98 12.75 -15.34
N ALA A 24 -3.92 13.03 -14.02
CA ALA A 24 -2.78 12.65 -13.20
C ALA A 24 -2.87 11.15 -12.90
N VAL A 25 -1.79 10.42 -13.18
CA VAL A 25 -1.75 8.97 -12.99
C VAL A 25 -0.52 8.57 -12.20
N THR A 26 -0.63 7.46 -11.47
CA THR A 26 0.52 6.80 -10.87
C THR A 26 0.88 5.57 -11.70
N ALA A 27 2.15 5.47 -12.05
CA ALA A 27 2.72 4.31 -12.73
C ALA A 27 3.19 3.30 -11.68
N ILE A 28 2.74 2.05 -11.85
CA ILE A 28 3.06 0.95 -10.93
C ILE A 28 3.61 -0.21 -11.77
N GLU A 29 4.76 -0.74 -11.38
CA GLU A 29 5.28 -2.01 -11.89
C GLU A 29 4.57 -3.12 -11.11
N ALA A 30 3.59 -3.78 -11.73
CA ALA A 30 2.71 -4.75 -11.09
C ALA A 30 3.00 -6.16 -11.61
N GLY A 31 3.61 -6.96 -10.76
CA GLY A 31 4.02 -8.32 -11.13
C GLY A 31 5.32 -8.38 -11.93
N PRO A 32 5.67 -9.53 -12.51
CA PRO A 32 4.98 -10.81 -12.31
C PRO A 32 5.14 -11.32 -10.88
N CYS A 33 4.06 -11.85 -10.34
CA CYS A 33 4.05 -12.48 -9.01
C CYS A 33 3.90 -13.98 -9.18
N THR A 34 4.59 -14.73 -8.33
CA THR A 34 4.47 -16.20 -8.34
C THR A 34 3.70 -16.66 -7.10
N VAL A 35 2.73 -17.53 -7.28
CA VAL A 35 2.01 -18.16 -6.17
C VAL A 35 2.96 -19.17 -5.51
N MET A 36 3.35 -18.87 -4.28
CA MET A 36 4.30 -19.71 -3.55
C MET A 36 3.59 -20.83 -2.80
N GLN A 37 2.44 -20.52 -2.17
CA GLN A 37 1.71 -21.42 -1.31
C GLN A 37 0.24 -21.03 -1.30
N ILE A 38 -0.57 -22.03 -1.19
CA ILE A 38 -2.01 -21.80 -1.04
C ILE A 38 -2.43 -22.25 0.34
N UNK A 39 -2.99 -21.45 1.11
CA UNK A 39 -3.51 -21.76 2.41
C UNK A 39 -4.94 -22.21 2.19
N UNK A 40 -5.31 -23.37 2.42
CA UNK A 40 -6.65 -23.89 2.39
C UNK A 40 -7.32 -23.80 3.72
N UNK A 41 -8.42 -23.91 3.71
CA UNK A 41 -9.28 -23.84 4.88
C UNK A 41 -9.13 -24.99 5.84
N UNK A 42 -8.49 -25.89 5.44
CA UNK A 42 -8.33 -27.07 6.24
C UNK A 42 -7.20 -26.93 7.26
N UNK A 43 -6.22 -26.18 6.80
CA UNK A 43 -5.09 -25.99 7.59
C UNK A 43 -5.12 -24.65 8.26
N UNK A 44 -5.50 -23.66 7.59
CA UNK A 44 -5.63 -22.33 8.04
C UNK A 44 -7.08 -21.87 8.15
N UNK A 45 -7.76 -21.52 8.68
CA UNK A 45 -9.08 -21.07 8.81
C UNK A 45 -9.64 -20.18 7.73
N UNK A 46 -8.57 -19.77 6.85
CA UNK A 46 -8.94 -18.99 5.71
C UNK A 46 -8.43 -19.62 4.48
N ASN A 47 -9.05 -19.18 3.18
CA ASN A 47 -8.49 -19.47 1.90
C ASN A 47 -7.64 -18.28 1.46
N ALA A 48 -6.37 -18.55 1.26
CA ALA A 48 -5.43 -17.47 0.92
C ALA A 48 -4.32 -17.99 0.01
N ALA A 49 -3.83 -17.12 -0.88
CA ALA A 49 -2.64 -17.39 -1.69
C ALA A 49 -1.50 -16.50 -1.23
N GLN A 50 -0.35 -17.09 -0.97
CA GLN A 50 0.88 -16.36 -0.70
C GLN A 50 1.58 -16.06 -2.03
N LEU A 51 1.73 -14.79 -2.34
CA LEU A 51 2.39 -14.32 -3.55
C LEU A 51 3.82 -13.86 -3.26
N GLY A 52 4.74 -14.28 -4.10
CA GLY A 52 6.14 -13.82 -4.12
C GLY A 52 6.35 -12.79 -5.23
N PHE A 53 7.03 -11.69 -4.91
CA PHE A 53 7.30 -10.59 -5.84
C PHE A 53 8.77 -10.19 -5.76
N MET A 54 9.35 -9.86 -6.89
CA MET A 54 10.77 -9.52 -7.09
C MET A 54 11.69 -10.69 -6.71
N GLU A 55 11.93 -11.56 -7.66
CA GLU A 55 12.82 -12.70 -7.51
C GLU A 55 14.25 -12.23 -7.16
N VAL A 56 14.82 -12.80 -6.13
CA VAL A 56 16.19 -12.50 -5.68
C VAL A 56 17.13 -13.56 -6.23
N LYS A 57 18.02 -13.15 -7.10
CA LYS A 57 19.11 -14.02 -7.58
C LYS A 57 20.04 -14.32 -6.40
N GLN A 58 20.26 -15.60 -6.13
CA GLN A 58 21.16 -16.01 -5.08
C GLN A 58 22.60 -15.79 -5.55
N THR A 59 23.17 -14.66 -5.18
CA THR A 59 24.60 -14.39 -5.40
C THR A 59 25.40 -15.08 -4.29
N LYS A 60 26.51 -15.67 -4.66
CA LYS A 60 27.47 -16.28 -3.70
C LYS A 60 28.05 -15.16 -2.83
N THR A 61 27.58 -15.04 -1.60
CA THR A 61 28.15 -14.09 -0.64
C THR A 61 29.07 -14.87 0.32
N GLY A 62 30.36 -14.56 0.32
CA GLY A 62 31.27 -15.05 1.35
C GLY A 62 31.72 -16.51 1.24
N GLY A 63 32.02 -17.01 0.05
CA GLY A 63 32.76 -18.28 -0.12
C GLY A 63 32.07 -19.56 0.34
N LYS A 64 30.90 -19.49 0.94
CA LYS A 64 30.15 -20.69 1.36
C LYS A 64 29.37 -21.27 0.18
N LYS A 65 29.63 -22.54 -0.13
CA LYS A 65 28.86 -23.27 -1.15
C LYS A 65 27.40 -23.37 -0.71
N VAL A 66 26.49 -22.81 -1.51
CA VAL A 66 25.04 -22.97 -1.28
C VAL A 66 24.71 -24.46 -1.41
N LYS A 67 24.11 -25.02 -0.38
CA LYS A 67 23.70 -26.44 -0.38
C LYS A 67 22.78 -26.71 -1.56
N ALA A 68 22.92 -27.87 -2.17
CA ALA A 68 22.18 -28.24 -3.38
C ALA A 68 20.64 -28.12 -3.21
N LYS A 69 20.13 -28.34 -1.99
CA LYS A 69 18.71 -28.18 -1.66
C LYS A 69 18.25 -26.71 -1.74
N ASP A 70 19.11 -25.75 -1.38
CA ASP A 70 18.76 -24.32 -1.40
C ASP A 70 18.75 -23.73 -2.82
N LYS A 71 19.45 -24.36 -3.76
CA LYS A 71 19.49 -23.91 -5.16
C LYS A 71 18.14 -24.04 -5.89
N LYS A 72 17.24 -24.93 -5.42
CA LYS A 72 15.96 -25.19 -6.06
C LYS A 72 14.84 -24.25 -5.58
N GLN A 73 15.05 -23.52 -4.47
CA GLN A 73 14.01 -22.61 -3.96
C GLN A 73 14.23 -21.19 -4.45
N VAL A 74 13.28 -20.71 -5.22
CA VAL A 74 13.25 -19.33 -5.67
C VAL A 74 12.92 -18.45 -4.46
N LYS A 75 13.82 -17.51 -4.15
CA LYS A 75 13.59 -16.55 -3.07
C LYS A 75 13.03 -15.25 -3.61
N PHE A 76 12.02 -14.74 -2.95
CA PHE A 76 11.39 -13.47 -3.31
C PHE A 76 11.68 -12.42 -2.25
N LYS A 77 11.88 -11.19 -2.68
CA LYS A 77 12.12 -10.04 -1.80
C LYS A 77 10.89 -9.73 -0.95
N HIS A 78 9.72 -9.83 -1.55
CA HIS A 78 8.45 -9.54 -0.87
C HIS A 78 7.53 -10.74 -0.97
N ARG A 79 6.91 -11.11 0.15
CA ARG A 79 5.90 -12.15 0.23
C ARG A 79 4.71 -11.59 0.97
N ARG A 80 3.51 -11.72 0.40
CA ARG A 80 2.26 -11.24 1.02
C ARG A 80 1.15 -12.22 0.67
N GLU A 81 0.16 -12.26 1.53
CA GLU A 81 -0.99 -13.13 1.38
C GLU A 81 -2.22 -12.33 0.96
N PHE A 82 -2.97 -12.91 0.06
CA PHE A 82 -4.24 -12.39 -0.39
C PHE A 82 -5.32 -13.42 -0.08
N ARG A 83 -6.42 -12.97 0.49
CA ARG A 83 -7.56 -13.84 0.73
C ARG A 83 -8.22 -14.19 -0.58
N LEU A 84 -8.56 -15.48 -0.73
CA LEU A 84 -9.23 -16.01 -1.92
C LEU A 84 -10.70 -16.27 -1.60
N GLU A 85 -11.55 -16.08 -2.58
CA GLU A 85 -12.92 -16.60 -2.54
C GLU A 85 -12.89 -18.12 -2.69
N THR A 86 -13.95 -18.76 -2.20
CA THR A 86 -14.05 -20.22 -2.13
C THR A 86 -13.80 -20.91 -3.48
N ASP A 87 -14.20 -20.25 -4.56
CA ASP A 87 -14.18 -20.82 -5.91
C ASP A 87 -12.97 -20.42 -6.76
N ALA A 88 -12.01 -19.70 -6.18
CA ALA A 88 -10.84 -19.25 -6.93
C ALA A 88 -9.87 -20.39 -7.16
N LYS A 89 -9.78 -20.85 -8.40
CA LYS A 89 -8.85 -21.90 -8.83
C LYS A 89 -7.46 -21.28 -9.04
N VAL A 90 -6.61 -21.38 -8.05
CA VAL A 90 -5.23 -20.90 -8.08
C VAL A 90 -4.31 -22.07 -7.78
N GLU A 91 -3.24 -22.21 -8.53
CA GLU A 91 -2.28 -23.30 -8.35
C GLU A 91 -0.92 -22.78 -7.87
N ALA A 92 -0.24 -23.57 -7.04
CA ALA A 92 1.12 -23.25 -6.61
C ALA A 92 2.06 -23.25 -7.83
N GLY A 93 2.89 -22.24 -7.94
CA GLY A 93 3.78 -22.03 -9.08
C GLY A 93 3.18 -21.18 -10.20
N GLN A 94 1.89 -20.90 -10.17
CA GLN A 94 1.22 -20.06 -11.16
C GLN A 94 1.80 -18.64 -11.12
N LYS A 95 2.03 -18.06 -12.29
CA LYS A 95 2.43 -16.65 -12.41
C LYS A 95 1.20 -15.77 -12.62
N ILE A 96 1.17 -14.68 -11.91
CA ILE A 96 0.10 -13.68 -11.96
C ILE A 96 0.74 -12.37 -12.42
N ASP A 97 0.17 -11.79 -13.47
CA ASP A 97 0.66 -10.54 -14.05
C ASP A 97 -0.44 -9.49 -14.15
N VAL A 98 -0.13 -8.37 -14.79
CA VAL A 98 -1.03 -7.23 -14.95
C VAL A 98 -2.31 -7.57 -15.71
N SER A 99 -2.34 -8.66 -16.49
CA SER A 99 -3.52 -9.07 -17.26
C SER A 99 -4.78 -9.33 -16.40
N LEU A 100 -4.57 -9.44 -15.07
CA LEU A 100 -5.67 -9.53 -14.10
C LEU A 100 -6.59 -8.29 -14.15
N PHE A 101 -6.05 -7.14 -14.55
CA PHE A 101 -6.76 -5.87 -14.57
C PHE A 101 -6.98 -5.40 -16.00
N LYS A 102 -8.10 -4.70 -16.21
CA LYS A 102 -8.46 -4.08 -17.49
C LYS A 102 -8.65 -2.57 -17.29
N ALA A 103 -8.50 -1.82 -18.38
CA ALA A 103 -8.80 -0.40 -18.35
C ALA A 103 -10.27 -0.18 -17.93
N GLY A 104 -10.50 0.71 -16.99
CA GLY A 104 -11.81 0.99 -16.41
C GLY A 104 -12.12 0.21 -15.14
N ASP A 105 -11.34 -0.82 -14.79
CA ASP A 105 -11.51 -1.53 -13.51
C ASP A 105 -11.31 -0.57 -12.33
N ILE A 106 -12.05 -0.82 -11.26
CA ILE A 106 -11.89 -0.08 -10.01
C ILE A 106 -11.09 -0.94 -9.05
N ILE A 107 -10.02 -0.36 -8.49
CA ILE A 107 -9.08 -1.08 -7.62
C ILE A 107 -8.86 -0.34 -6.30
N ASP A 108 -8.44 -1.11 -5.30
CA ASP A 108 -7.99 -0.63 -4.01
C ASP A 108 -6.48 -0.86 -3.91
N VAL A 109 -5.74 0.18 -3.54
CA VAL A 109 -4.27 0.12 -3.45
C VAL A 109 -3.83 0.37 -2.02
N CYS A 110 -3.19 -0.63 -1.43
CA CYS A 110 -2.68 -0.56 -0.06
C CYS A 110 -1.15 -0.45 -0.09
N GLY A 111 -0.60 0.44 0.73
CA GLY A 111 0.83 0.63 0.86
C GLY A 111 1.21 1.26 2.19
N ILE A 112 2.52 1.45 2.39
CA ILE A 112 3.02 2.12 3.58
C ILE A 112 3.21 3.60 3.25
N SER A 113 2.57 4.48 3.97
CA SER A 113 2.64 5.93 3.76
C SER A 113 4.05 6.47 4.04
N LYS A 114 4.36 7.63 3.48
CA LYS A 114 5.65 8.30 3.72
C LYS A 114 5.76 8.67 5.21
N GLY A 115 6.87 8.32 5.84
CA GLY A 115 7.14 8.69 7.23
C GLY A 115 7.33 10.20 7.37
N LYS A 116 6.80 10.78 8.43
CA LYS A 116 6.91 12.20 8.75
C LYS A 116 7.56 12.43 10.12
N GLY A 117 8.05 11.35 10.75
CA GLY A 117 8.70 11.40 12.03
C GLY A 117 7.74 11.78 13.16
N PHE A 118 8.26 12.38 14.22
CA PHE A 118 7.45 12.91 15.31
C PHE A 118 6.84 14.24 14.84
N ALA A 119 5.53 14.37 14.92
CA ALA A 119 4.82 15.55 14.44
C ALA A 119 3.95 16.15 15.56
N GLY A 120 3.97 17.47 15.66
CA GLY A 120 3.12 18.21 16.57
C GLY A 120 1.65 18.24 16.15
N GLY A 121 0.78 18.73 17.04
CA GLY A 121 -0.66 18.75 16.81
C GLY A 121 -1.10 19.50 15.57
N VAL A 122 -0.41 20.59 15.24
CA VAL A 122 -0.73 21.39 14.05
C VAL A 122 -0.55 20.55 12.77
N LYS A 123 0.58 19.84 12.64
CA LYS A 123 0.86 19.02 11.45
C LYS A 123 0.06 17.72 11.45
N ARG A 124 -0.02 17.06 12.61
CA ARG A 124 -0.61 15.71 12.72
C ARG A 124 -2.13 15.72 12.69
N HIS A 125 -2.73 16.73 13.35
CA HIS A 125 -4.19 16.78 13.55
C HIS A 125 -4.84 18.03 12.99
N HIS A 126 -4.06 18.90 12.33
CA HIS A 126 -4.52 20.14 11.71
C HIS A 126 -5.09 21.15 12.73
N PHE A 127 -4.52 21.18 13.93
CA PHE A 127 -4.91 22.16 14.94
C PHE A 127 -4.59 23.58 14.46
N LYS A 128 -5.48 24.50 14.75
CA LYS A 128 -5.35 25.90 14.34
C LYS A 128 -4.16 26.59 15.01
N GLY A 129 -3.91 26.26 16.28
CA GLY A 129 -2.91 26.98 17.10
C GLY A 129 -3.44 28.28 17.63
N GLY A 130 -2.56 29.08 18.23
CA GLY A 130 -2.89 30.38 18.80
C GLY A 130 -2.69 31.52 17.81
N PRO A 131 -3.14 32.74 18.17
CA PRO A 131 -2.87 33.92 17.36
C PRO A 131 -1.37 34.26 17.34
N LYS A 132 -0.93 34.99 16.33
CA LYS A 132 0.46 35.44 16.20
C LYS A 132 0.69 36.88 16.70
N THR A 133 -0.38 37.60 16.99
CA THR A 133 -0.36 39.00 17.40
C THR A 133 -1.25 39.18 18.63
N HIS A 134 -1.52 40.44 19.00
CA HIS A 134 -2.39 40.80 20.12
C HIS A 134 -1.91 40.26 21.49
N GLY A 135 -0.61 40.42 21.77
CA GLY A 135 -0.02 40.02 23.05
C GLY A 135 0.40 38.56 23.17
N GLN A 136 0.20 37.78 22.15
CA GLN A 136 0.67 36.37 22.12
C GLN A 136 2.20 36.36 21.98
N SER A 137 2.90 35.73 22.94
CA SER A 137 4.36 35.72 22.93
C SER A 137 4.96 34.46 22.27
N ASP A 138 4.65 33.27 22.74
CA ASP A 138 5.41 32.05 22.40
C ASP A 138 4.57 30.80 22.06
N ARG A 139 3.29 30.80 22.33
CA ARG A 139 2.45 29.58 22.23
C ARG A 139 1.63 29.49 20.95
N TRP A 140 2.24 29.84 19.82
CA TRP A 140 1.53 29.85 18.52
C TRP A 140 1.10 28.46 18.07
N ARG A 141 1.90 27.44 18.36
CA ARG A 141 1.66 26.09 17.89
C ARG A 141 1.31 25.12 19.02
N ALA A 142 0.95 25.64 20.18
CA ALA A 142 0.58 24.83 21.34
C ALA A 142 -0.79 24.14 21.12
N PRO A 143 -0.98 22.95 21.68
CA PRO A 143 -2.25 22.24 21.55
C PRO A 143 -3.41 22.86 22.34
N GLY A 144 -3.10 23.68 23.34
CA GLY A 144 -4.12 24.21 24.25
C GLY A 144 -4.44 23.24 25.37
N SER A 145 -5.63 23.38 25.95
CA SER A 145 -6.07 22.51 27.04
C SER A 145 -6.22 21.06 26.57
N VAL A 146 -5.81 20.14 27.43
CA VAL A 146 -5.90 18.69 27.17
C VAL A 146 -7.03 18.02 27.98
N GLY A 147 -7.78 18.81 28.73
CA GLY A 147 -8.88 18.26 29.51
C GLY A 147 -9.49 19.28 30.45
N SER A 148 -10.39 18.81 31.26
CA SER A 148 -11.08 19.55 32.28
C SER A 148 -10.42 19.33 33.66
N ASN A 149 -10.95 19.93 34.71
CA ASN A 149 -10.37 19.86 36.04
C ASN A 149 -10.76 18.55 36.77
N THR A 150 -11.47 18.66 37.87
CA THR A 150 -11.79 17.57 38.81
C THR A 150 -12.62 16.46 38.14
N SER A 151 -13.50 16.81 37.23
CA SER A 151 -14.29 15.84 36.46
C SER A 151 -13.91 15.92 34.98
N PRO A 152 -13.36 14.86 34.36
CA PRO A 152 -13.21 13.48 34.85
C PRO A 152 -11.91 13.20 35.62
N GLY A 153 -11.10 14.21 35.96
CA GLY A 153 -9.84 14.05 36.70
C GLY A 153 -8.72 13.34 35.95
N ARG A 154 -8.85 13.20 34.63
CA ARG A 154 -7.86 12.53 33.80
C ARG A 154 -7.94 13.01 32.34
N VAL A 155 -6.91 12.77 31.58
CA VAL A 155 -6.93 12.97 30.13
C VAL A 155 -7.65 11.78 29.48
N LEU A 156 -8.62 12.05 28.64
CA LEU A 156 -9.40 11.00 27.97
C LEU A 156 -8.56 10.21 26.97
N LYS A 157 -8.83 8.92 26.86
CA LYS A 157 -8.19 8.06 25.87
C LYS A 157 -8.54 8.53 24.45
N GLY A 158 -7.56 8.51 23.55
CA GLY A 158 -7.76 8.94 22.17
C GLY A 158 -7.61 10.44 21.95
N LEU A 159 -7.30 11.22 22.99
CA LEU A 159 -7.08 12.65 22.82
C LEU A 159 -5.94 12.90 21.83
N ARG A 160 -6.17 13.80 20.90
CA ARG A 160 -5.23 14.11 19.83
C ARG A 160 -4.01 14.86 20.37
N MET A 161 -2.87 14.21 20.36
CA MET A 161 -1.60 14.75 20.83
C MET A 161 -0.50 14.59 19.79
N ALA A 162 0.63 15.23 20.02
CA ALA A 162 1.84 15.04 19.23
C ALA A 162 2.27 13.56 19.28
N GLY A 163 2.92 13.09 18.21
CA GLY A 163 3.39 11.72 18.14
C GLY A 163 3.88 11.35 16.76
N HIS A 164 4.17 10.06 16.58
CA HIS A 164 4.61 9.52 15.29
C HIS A 164 3.54 9.72 14.22
N MET A 165 3.97 10.11 13.02
CA MET A 165 3.08 10.32 11.88
C MET A 165 3.70 9.68 10.63
N GLY A 166 2.87 9.01 9.85
CA GLY A 166 3.32 8.30 8.65
C GLY A 166 3.94 6.94 8.97
N SER A 167 4.50 6.29 7.97
CA SER A 167 4.97 4.90 8.01
C SER A 167 3.87 3.93 8.48
N GLU A 168 2.64 4.25 8.14
CA GLU A 168 1.46 3.47 8.49
C GLU A 168 0.91 2.80 7.23
N ARG A 169 0.27 1.66 7.42
CA ARG A 169 -0.46 1.00 6.34
C ARG A 169 -1.69 1.83 6.00
N VAL A 170 -1.77 2.28 4.76
CA VAL A 170 -2.88 3.10 4.25
C VAL A 170 -3.41 2.46 2.99
N THR A 171 -4.74 2.41 2.86
CA THR A 171 -5.41 1.94 1.64
C THR A 171 -6.11 3.13 0.99
N VAL A 172 -5.84 3.35 -0.28
CA VAL A 172 -6.60 4.28 -1.12
C VAL A 172 -7.55 3.43 -1.95
N SER A 173 -8.82 3.63 -1.74
CA SER A 173 -9.88 2.82 -2.35
C SER A 173 -10.44 3.48 -3.61
N ASN A 174 -11.04 2.65 -4.47
CA ASN A 174 -11.82 3.08 -5.63
C ASN A 174 -11.01 3.90 -6.64
N LEU A 175 -9.78 3.48 -6.91
CA LEU A 175 -8.97 4.07 -7.97
C LEU A 175 -9.28 3.40 -9.31
N GLU A 176 -9.38 4.21 -10.37
CA GLU A 176 -9.67 3.73 -11.72
C GLU A 176 -8.37 3.34 -12.43
N VAL A 177 -8.36 2.18 -13.07
CA VAL A 177 -7.27 1.75 -13.93
C VAL A 177 -7.43 2.44 -15.29
N ILE A 178 -6.42 3.21 -15.69
CA ILE A 178 -6.42 3.88 -16.99
C ILE A 178 -5.88 2.95 -18.07
N GLU A 179 -4.79 2.24 -17.76
CA GLU A 179 -4.15 1.34 -18.71
C GLU A 179 -3.44 0.20 -17.96
N ALA A 180 -3.49 -0.99 -18.55
CA ALA A 180 -2.75 -2.15 -18.07
C ALA A 180 -1.96 -2.74 -19.25
N ASP A 181 -0.63 -2.71 -19.15
CA ASP A 181 0.28 -3.20 -20.19
C ASP A 181 1.02 -4.44 -19.69
N PRO A 182 0.58 -5.64 -20.09
CA PRO A 182 1.25 -6.87 -19.66
C PRO A 182 2.68 -7.02 -20.19
N ALA A 183 2.99 -6.44 -21.36
CA ALA A 183 4.33 -6.56 -21.96
C ALA A 183 5.40 -5.88 -21.07
N ARG A 184 5.02 -4.79 -20.42
CA ARG A 184 5.93 -4.04 -19.53
C ARG A 184 5.65 -4.28 -18.05
N ASN A 185 4.64 -5.07 -17.72
CA ASN A 185 4.11 -5.23 -16.36
C ASN A 185 3.74 -3.88 -15.73
N LEU A 186 3.19 -2.98 -16.55
CA LEU A 186 2.90 -1.60 -16.16
C LEU A 186 1.39 -1.43 -15.95
N LEU A 187 1.04 -0.84 -14.81
CA LEU A 187 -0.33 -0.48 -14.47
C LEU A 187 -0.40 1.02 -14.22
N LEU A 188 -1.20 1.73 -15.00
CA LEU A 188 -1.45 3.16 -14.82
C LEU A 188 -2.77 3.35 -14.10
N VAL A 189 -2.70 3.97 -12.92
CA VAL A 189 -3.86 4.15 -12.03
C VAL A 189 -4.11 5.65 -11.87
N LYS A 190 -5.35 6.06 -12.02
CA LYS A 190 -5.76 7.46 -11.89
C LYS A 190 -5.63 7.93 -10.45
N GLY A 191 -4.83 8.99 -10.25
CA GLY A 191 -4.64 9.62 -8.95
C GLY A 191 -3.39 9.15 -8.22
N ALA A 192 -3.35 9.40 -6.93
CA ALA A 192 -2.20 9.14 -6.08
C ALA A 192 -2.35 7.83 -5.31
N VAL A 193 -1.26 7.09 -5.18
CA VAL A 193 -1.19 5.88 -4.35
C VAL A 193 -0.24 6.10 -3.16
N PRO A 194 -0.41 5.37 -2.06
CA PRO A 194 0.40 5.62 -0.86
C PRO A 194 1.88 5.26 -1.05
N GLY A 195 2.72 5.88 -0.26
CA GLY A 195 4.13 5.54 -0.14
C GLY A 195 5.08 6.31 -1.04
N MET A 196 6.35 5.97 -0.91
CA MET A 196 7.44 6.54 -1.69
C MET A 196 7.66 5.78 -3.00
N THR A 197 8.43 6.36 -3.89
CA THR A 197 8.93 5.69 -5.09
C THR A 197 9.68 4.41 -4.69
N ASN A 198 9.48 3.35 -5.44
CA ASN A 198 9.97 2.00 -5.17
C ASN A 198 9.32 1.32 -3.94
N GLY A 199 8.30 1.94 -3.34
CA GLY A 199 7.55 1.32 -2.25
C GLY A 199 6.68 0.16 -2.73
N LEU A 200 6.53 -0.85 -1.88
CA LEU A 200 5.67 -2.01 -2.14
C LEU A 200 4.20 -1.61 -2.05
N LEU A 201 3.43 -2.07 -3.02
CA LEU A 201 1.98 -1.88 -3.06
C LEU A 201 1.28 -3.24 -3.16
N LEU A 202 0.13 -3.34 -2.49
CA LEU A 202 -0.80 -4.44 -2.63
C LEU A 202 -2.01 -3.90 -3.39
N ILE A 203 -2.37 -4.55 -4.48
CA ILE A 203 -3.41 -4.08 -5.41
C ILE A 203 -4.48 -5.15 -5.49
N GLU A 204 -5.73 -4.78 -5.22
CA GLU A 204 -6.88 -5.68 -5.26
C GLU A 204 -8.01 -5.02 -6.05
N LYS A 205 -8.85 -5.82 -6.70
CA LYS A 205 -10.08 -5.26 -7.27
C LYS A 205 -10.99 -4.78 -6.15
N SER A 206 -11.55 -3.60 -6.32
CA SER A 206 -12.50 -3.07 -5.33
C SER A 206 -13.76 -3.93 -5.33
N LYS A 207 -14.38 -4.02 -4.17
CA LYS A 207 -15.69 -4.66 -4.03
C LYS A 207 -16.81 -3.85 -4.68
N ARG A 208 -16.53 -2.59 -4.97
CA ARG A 208 -17.50 -1.65 -5.53
C ARG A 208 -17.41 -1.67 -7.04
N GLU A 209 -18.41 -2.20 -7.70
CA GLU A 209 -18.50 -2.13 -9.15
C GLU A 209 -18.88 -0.70 -9.55
N LYS A 210 -18.35 -0.28 -10.69
CA LYS A 210 -18.72 1.00 -11.28
C LYS A 210 -20.18 0.87 -11.78
N LYS A 211 -21.10 1.61 -11.18
CA LYS A 211 -22.48 1.71 -11.69
C LYS A 211 -22.52 2.53 -12.98
#